data_904704abdb3a4875d6879bc168dbd927
#
_entry.id   904704abdb3a4875d6879bc168dbd927
#
_cell.length_a   1.000
_cell.length_b   1.000
_cell.length_c   1.000
_cell.angle_alpha   90.00
_cell.angle_beta   90.00
_cell.angle_gamma   90.00
#
_symmetry.space_group_name_H-M   'P 1'
#
loop_
_entity.id
_entity.type
_entity.pdbx_description
1 polymer ?
#
loop_
_entity_poly.entity_id
_entity_poly.type
_entity_poly.pdbx_seq_one_letter_code
_entity_poly.pdbx_strand_id
1 'polypeptide(L)'
;MKTKKIPIPQDSLVYSYLPSDYSDSFECKYISSKDITPDDVQIAIWTTWPIWLNWLFKLRTILVKPFKLKSDINSYAEITKECLINGKPHEGISVLSKSSEETVMCTIDKHLTFYLSVIIKKGEGNKKSVIATTLVNFNNLLGRCYFFVIYPFHTFLVRVLLKYIIKRIG
;
A
#
# COMPACT_ATOMS: atom_id res chain seq x y z
N MET A 1 -13.78 4.82 -14.14
CA MET A 1 -13.09 4.49 -12.89
C MET A 1 -12.55 5.77 -12.26
N LYS A 2 -12.93 6.08 -11.01
CA LYS A 2 -12.56 7.32 -10.30
C LYS A 2 -12.01 6.94 -8.91
N THR A 3 -10.84 7.48 -8.58
CA THR A 3 -10.24 7.31 -7.26
C THR A 3 -10.46 8.58 -6.44
N LYS A 4 -10.94 8.45 -5.22
CA LYS A 4 -11.16 9.57 -4.29
C LYS A 4 -10.52 9.27 -2.93
N LYS A 5 -10.09 10.32 -2.22
CA LYS A 5 -9.71 10.22 -0.82
C LYS A 5 -10.97 10.08 0.02
N ILE A 6 -10.95 9.19 1.00
CA ILE A 6 -12.03 8.92 1.94
C ILE A 6 -11.49 8.92 3.36
N PRO A 7 -12.31 9.08 4.41
CA PRO A 7 -11.93 8.73 5.78
C PRO A 7 -11.56 7.25 5.87
N ILE A 8 -10.72 6.89 6.84
CA ILE A 8 -10.42 5.49 7.13
C ILE A 8 -11.71 4.81 7.58
N PRO A 9 -12.12 3.68 6.97
CA PRO A 9 -13.31 2.98 7.40
C PRO A 9 -13.17 2.48 8.84
N GLN A 10 -14.18 2.74 9.69
CA GLN A 10 -14.15 2.35 11.09
C GLN A 10 -14.25 0.83 11.29
N ASP A 11 -14.82 0.13 10.30
CA ASP A 11 -14.93 -1.32 10.22
C ASP A 11 -13.65 -2.00 9.68
N SER A 12 -12.63 -1.23 9.32
CA SER A 12 -11.36 -1.75 8.82
C SER A 12 -10.50 -2.35 9.93
N LEU A 13 -9.86 -3.49 9.64
CA LEU A 13 -8.89 -4.13 10.53
C LEU A 13 -7.71 -3.20 10.86
N VAL A 14 -7.35 -2.32 9.92
CA VAL A 14 -6.26 -1.36 10.13
C VAL A 14 -6.59 -0.28 11.17
N TYR A 15 -7.87 -0.10 11.48
CA TYR A 15 -8.32 0.91 12.46
C TYR A 15 -7.74 0.68 13.86
N SER A 16 -7.48 -0.59 14.22
CA SER A 16 -6.88 -0.99 15.50
C SER A 16 -5.41 -0.56 15.66
N TYR A 17 -4.76 -0.11 14.57
CA TYR A 17 -3.38 0.38 14.60
C TYR A 17 -3.27 1.91 14.67
N LEU A 18 -4.39 2.60 14.88
CA LEU A 18 -4.43 4.02 15.19
C LEU A 18 -4.21 4.27 16.71
N PRO A 19 -3.65 5.43 17.12
CA PRO A 19 -3.26 6.55 16.27
C PRO A 19 -1.96 6.33 15.51
N SER A 20 -1.77 7.08 14.40
CA SER A 20 -0.56 7.10 13.60
C SER A 20 -0.12 8.53 13.31
N ASP A 21 1.17 8.74 13.04
CA ASP A 21 1.71 10.07 12.71
C ASP A 21 1.17 10.58 11.36
N TYR A 22 0.92 9.67 10.43
CA TYR A 22 0.27 9.96 9.15
C TYR A 22 -0.72 8.87 8.79
N SER A 23 -1.82 9.29 8.16
CA SER A 23 -2.80 8.37 7.61
C SER A 23 -3.50 8.91 6.38
N ASP A 24 -3.76 8.05 5.41
CA ASP A 24 -4.66 8.33 4.30
C ASP A 24 -5.39 7.06 3.84
N SER A 25 -6.51 7.28 3.14
CA SER A 25 -7.28 6.20 2.56
C SER A 25 -7.87 6.64 1.22
N PHE A 26 -7.76 5.77 0.22
CA PHE A 26 -8.24 6.01 -1.14
C PHE A 26 -9.15 4.89 -1.61
N GLU A 27 -10.32 5.26 -2.11
CA GLU A 27 -11.28 4.34 -2.72
C GLU A 27 -11.24 4.43 -4.24
N CYS A 28 -11.18 3.30 -4.91
CA CYS A 28 -11.31 3.17 -6.36
C CYS A 28 -12.52 2.30 -6.70
N LYS A 29 -13.58 2.90 -7.27
CA LYS A 29 -14.77 2.18 -7.73
C LYS A 29 -14.60 1.72 -9.17
N TYR A 30 -14.96 0.47 -9.44
CA TYR A 30 -14.86 -0.14 -10.76
C TYR A 30 -16.00 -1.14 -10.99
N ILE A 31 -16.16 -1.61 -12.24
CA ILE A 31 -17.12 -2.62 -12.64
C ILE A 31 -16.34 -3.76 -13.28
N SER A 32 -16.47 -4.97 -12.74
CA SER A 32 -15.82 -6.17 -13.26
C SER A 32 -16.55 -7.42 -12.81
N SER A 33 -16.66 -8.39 -13.72
CA SER A 33 -17.10 -9.75 -13.40
C SER A 33 -16.02 -10.60 -12.74
N LYS A 34 -14.73 -10.17 -12.86
CA LYS A 34 -13.60 -10.89 -12.29
C LYS A 34 -13.52 -10.65 -10.79
N ASP A 35 -13.39 -11.70 -10.01
CA ASP A 35 -13.11 -11.62 -8.59
C ASP A 35 -11.60 -11.53 -8.36
N ILE A 36 -11.19 -10.47 -7.68
CA ILE A 36 -9.85 -10.24 -7.17
C ILE A 36 -9.90 -10.24 -5.64
N THR A 37 -8.82 -10.68 -5.02
CA THR A 37 -8.67 -10.70 -3.57
C THR A 37 -7.86 -9.51 -3.06
N PRO A 38 -7.94 -9.16 -1.76
CA PRO A 38 -7.04 -8.16 -1.17
C PRO A 38 -5.56 -8.51 -1.37
N ASP A 39 -5.22 -9.80 -1.33
CA ASP A 39 -3.85 -10.28 -1.53
C ASP A 39 -3.36 -10.03 -2.97
N ASP A 40 -4.23 -10.22 -3.97
CA ASP A 40 -3.88 -9.92 -5.37
C ASP A 40 -3.51 -8.45 -5.54
N VAL A 41 -4.24 -7.56 -4.87
CA VAL A 41 -3.95 -6.12 -4.90
C VAL A 41 -2.69 -5.79 -4.12
N GLN A 42 -2.46 -6.42 -2.95
CA GLN A 42 -1.21 -6.26 -2.18
C GLN A 42 0.01 -6.65 -3.03
N ILE A 43 -0.03 -7.79 -3.71
CA ILE A 43 1.04 -8.23 -4.60
C ILE A 43 1.19 -7.26 -5.78
N ALA A 44 0.08 -6.85 -6.40
CA ALA A 44 0.10 -5.97 -7.57
C ALA A 44 0.68 -4.58 -7.25
N ILE A 45 0.56 -4.08 -6.02
CA ILE A 45 1.19 -2.83 -5.59
C ILE A 45 2.72 -2.88 -5.78
N TRP A 46 3.34 -4.04 -5.60
CA TRP A 46 4.79 -4.22 -5.71
C TRP A 46 5.26 -4.79 -7.05
N THR A 47 4.33 -5.28 -7.90
CA THR A 47 4.68 -5.94 -9.18
C THR A 47 4.14 -5.23 -10.40
N THR A 48 3.13 -4.37 -10.24
CA THR A 48 2.34 -3.84 -11.36
C THR A 48 2.27 -2.32 -11.30
N TRP A 49 3.18 -1.66 -12.01
CA TRP A 49 3.17 -0.20 -12.15
C TRP A 49 3.53 0.25 -13.57
N PRO A 50 3.14 1.47 -13.96
CA PRO A 50 3.50 2.04 -15.24
C PRO A 50 5.01 2.33 -15.33
N ILE A 51 5.59 2.16 -16.52
CA ILE A 51 7.05 2.28 -16.76
C ILE A 51 7.61 3.64 -16.29
N TRP A 52 6.86 4.73 -16.46
CA TRP A 52 7.29 6.07 -16.02
C TRP A 52 7.50 6.15 -14.50
N LEU A 53 6.86 5.28 -13.72
CA LEU A 53 7.00 5.25 -12.27
C LEU A 53 8.42 4.81 -11.84
N ASN A 54 9.11 4.03 -12.69
CA ASN A 54 10.50 3.66 -12.45
C ASN A 54 11.40 4.89 -12.32
N TRP A 55 11.08 5.98 -13.05
CA TRP A 55 11.81 7.23 -12.91
C TRP A 55 11.59 7.88 -11.54
N LEU A 56 10.36 7.87 -11.01
CA LEU A 56 10.07 8.36 -9.66
C LEU A 56 10.76 7.52 -8.58
N PHE A 57 10.82 6.20 -8.75
CA PHE A 57 11.57 5.33 -7.84
C PHE A 57 13.08 5.60 -7.90
N LYS A 58 13.63 5.85 -9.08
CA LYS A 58 15.04 6.28 -9.22
C LYS A 58 15.29 7.62 -8.53
N LEU A 59 14.41 8.59 -8.73
CA LEU A 59 14.50 9.88 -8.06
C LEU A 59 14.43 9.73 -6.53
N ARG A 60 13.48 8.91 -6.03
CA ARG A 60 13.40 8.55 -4.61
C ARG A 60 14.72 7.96 -4.13
N THR A 61 15.28 7.00 -4.85
CA THR A 61 16.56 6.35 -4.47
C THR A 61 17.68 7.36 -4.35
N ILE A 62 17.77 8.33 -5.27
CA ILE A 62 18.77 9.41 -5.21
C ILE A 62 18.54 10.29 -3.97
N LEU A 63 17.28 10.69 -3.71
CA LEU A 63 16.92 11.55 -2.58
C LEU A 63 17.14 10.88 -1.22
N VAL A 64 16.99 9.55 -1.15
CA VAL A 64 17.14 8.81 0.11
C VAL A 64 18.53 8.21 0.32
N LYS A 65 19.38 8.24 -0.69
CA LYS A 65 20.77 7.73 -0.62
C LYS A 65 21.58 8.29 0.57
N PRO A 66 21.49 9.60 0.90
CA PRO A 66 22.17 10.16 2.09
C PRO A 66 21.71 9.50 3.40
N PHE A 67 20.49 8.99 3.46
CA PHE A 67 19.89 8.40 4.66
C PHE A 67 20.17 6.90 4.81
N LYS A 68 20.93 6.28 3.87
CA LYS A 68 21.25 4.84 3.84
C LYS A 68 20.01 3.93 3.95
N LEU A 69 18.89 4.36 3.36
CA LEU A 69 17.65 3.58 3.33
C LEU A 69 17.73 2.48 2.28
N LYS A 70 17.24 1.28 2.62
CA LYS A 70 17.07 0.19 1.65
C LYS A 70 16.08 0.63 0.57
N SER A 71 16.44 0.48 -0.70
CA SER A 71 15.65 0.96 -1.84
C SER A 71 15.33 -0.11 -2.88
N ASP A 72 15.61 -1.37 -2.57
CA ASP A 72 15.37 -2.46 -3.52
C ASP A 72 13.90 -2.88 -3.52
N ILE A 73 13.16 -2.35 -4.51
CA ILE A 73 11.72 -2.60 -4.67
C ILE A 73 11.44 -4.02 -5.18
N ASN A 74 12.37 -4.62 -5.90
CA ASN A 74 12.16 -5.96 -6.46
C ASN A 74 12.08 -7.02 -5.36
N SER A 75 12.88 -6.88 -4.30
CA SER A 75 12.83 -7.79 -3.16
C SER A 75 11.50 -7.70 -2.42
N TYR A 76 10.87 -6.53 -2.34
CA TYR A 76 9.58 -6.36 -1.68
C TYR A 76 8.45 -7.18 -2.32
N ALA A 77 8.46 -7.37 -3.63
CA ALA A 77 7.43 -8.14 -4.32
C ALA A 77 7.49 -9.63 -3.96
N GLU A 78 8.68 -10.22 -3.92
CA GLU A 78 8.88 -11.64 -3.55
C GLU A 78 8.58 -11.86 -2.09
N ILE A 79 9.12 -11.03 -1.21
CA ILE A 79 8.89 -11.10 0.24
C ILE A 79 7.41 -10.95 0.57
N THR A 80 6.71 -10.00 -0.08
CA THR A 80 5.26 -9.82 0.12
C THR A 80 4.49 -11.07 -0.25
N LYS A 81 4.80 -11.71 -1.39
CA LYS A 81 4.16 -12.99 -1.79
C LYS A 81 4.41 -14.09 -0.77
N GLU A 82 5.64 -14.25 -0.33
CA GLU A 82 6.00 -15.25 0.67
C GLU A 82 5.27 -15.03 2.00
N CYS A 83 5.21 -13.78 2.49
CA CYS A 83 4.47 -13.45 3.70
C CYS A 83 2.97 -13.76 3.58
N LEU A 84 2.36 -13.46 2.43
CA LEU A 84 0.94 -13.71 2.17
C LEU A 84 0.61 -15.20 2.06
N ILE A 85 1.51 -16.01 1.50
CA ILE A 85 1.33 -17.45 1.32
C ILE A 85 1.66 -18.21 2.60
N ASN A 86 2.81 -17.91 3.22
CA ASN A 86 3.33 -18.68 4.35
C ASN A 86 2.88 -18.15 5.72
N GLY A 87 2.33 -16.93 5.78
CA GLY A 87 1.92 -16.26 7.02
C GLY A 87 3.08 -15.92 7.97
N LYS A 88 4.34 -16.07 7.52
CA LYS A 88 5.53 -15.83 8.34
C LYS A 88 6.15 -14.48 8.03
N PRO A 89 6.56 -13.69 9.04
CA PRO A 89 7.31 -12.46 8.83
C PRO A 89 8.63 -12.73 8.10
N HIS A 90 8.99 -11.85 7.17
CA HIS A 90 10.26 -11.90 6.46
C HIS A 90 10.80 -10.48 6.23
N GLU A 91 12.07 -10.24 6.58
CA GLU A 91 12.80 -8.97 6.39
C GLU A 91 12.03 -7.70 6.83
N GLY A 92 11.32 -7.77 7.95
CA GLY A 92 10.55 -6.64 8.48
C GLY A 92 9.16 -6.46 7.85
N ILE A 93 8.77 -7.32 6.90
CA ILE A 93 7.43 -7.37 6.33
C ILE A 93 6.63 -8.49 7.00
N SER A 94 5.39 -8.20 7.36
CA SER A 94 4.49 -9.17 7.98
C SER A 94 3.03 -8.92 7.62
N VAL A 95 2.24 -9.99 7.60
CA VAL A 95 0.77 -9.90 7.57
C VAL A 95 0.29 -9.83 9.01
N LEU A 96 -0.36 -8.73 9.38
CA LEU A 96 -0.83 -8.50 10.74
C LEU A 96 -2.25 -9.03 10.97
N SER A 97 -3.13 -8.79 9.99
CA SER A 97 -4.53 -9.16 10.08
C SER A 97 -5.04 -9.49 8.69
N LYS A 98 -5.90 -10.50 8.59
CA LYS A 98 -6.47 -10.95 7.32
C LYS A 98 -7.91 -11.42 7.51
N SER A 99 -8.76 -11.03 6.57
CA SER A 99 -10.13 -11.52 6.41
C SER A 99 -10.41 -11.83 4.94
N SER A 100 -11.62 -12.28 4.61
CA SER A 100 -12.03 -12.47 3.22
C SER A 100 -12.08 -11.18 2.40
N GLU A 101 -12.25 -10.03 3.06
CA GLU A 101 -12.42 -8.73 2.41
C GLU A 101 -11.26 -7.77 2.64
N GLU A 102 -10.38 -8.04 3.60
CA GLU A 102 -9.28 -7.15 3.96
C GLU A 102 -8.00 -7.90 4.31
N THR A 103 -6.86 -7.37 3.85
CA THR A 103 -5.52 -7.79 4.28
C THR A 103 -4.73 -6.57 4.74
N VAL A 104 -4.19 -6.65 5.96
CA VAL A 104 -3.33 -5.62 6.56
C VAL A 104 -1.91 -6.14 6.64
N MET A 105 -1.01 -5.45 5.98
CA MET A 105 0.43 -5.72 6.04
C MET A 105 1.16 -4.60 6.77
N CYS A 106 2.26 -4.97 7.40
CA CYS A 106 3.17 -4.04 8.07
C CYS A 106 4.58 -4.21 7.51
N THR A 107 5.26 -3.08 7.35
CA THR A 107 6.68 -3.04 7.06
C THR A 107 7.37 -2.20 8.12
N ILE A 108 8.36 -2.78 8.80
CA ILE A 108 9.14 -2.12 9.84
C ILE A 108 10.53 -1.84 9.31
N ASP A 109 10.90 -0.57 9.27
CA ASP A 109 12.25 -0.09 8.98
C ASP A 109 12.78 0.70 10.19
N LYS A 110 14.09 0.96 10.20
CA LYS A 110 14.77 1.76 11.25
C LYS A 110 14.15 3.15 11.43
N HIS A 111 13.59 3.73 10.37
CA HIS A 111 13.18 5.12 10.31
C HIS A 111 11.66 5.31 10.40
N LEU A 112 10.90 4.32 9.93
CA LEU A 112 9.44 4.35 9.96
C LEU A 112 8.85 2.95 10.02
N THR A 113 7.64 2.89 10.55
CA THR A 113 6.77 1.72 10.48
C THR A 113 5.58 2.08 9.61
N PHE A 114 5.31 1.26 8.61
CA PHE A 114 4.29 1.53 7.61
C PHE A 114 3.30 0.38 7.55
N TYR A 115 2.02 0.71 7.58
CA TYR A 115 0.92 -0.24 7.45
C TYR A 115 0.20 0.01 6.14
N LEU A 116 -0.11 -1.06 5.44
CA LEU A 116 -0.90 -1.03 4.21
C LEU A 116 -2.08 -1.99 4.36
N SER A 117 -3.28 -1.43 4.39
CA SER A 117 -4.53 -2.18 4.31
C SER A 117 -5.08 -2.09 2.91
N VAL A 118 -5.56 -3.22 2.41
CA VAL A 118 -6.37 -3.30 1.18
C VAL A 118 -7.69 -3.98 1.50
N ILE A 119 -8.80 -3.26 1.24
CA ILE A 119 -10.16 -3.77 1.39
C ILE A 119 -10.80 -3.89 0.00
N ILE A 120 -11.53 -4.98 -0.23
CA ILE A 120 -12.39 -5.14 -1.40
C ILE A 120 -13.84 -5.23 -0.94
N LYS A 121 -14.65 -4.26 -1.35
CA LYS A 121 -16.10 -4.26 -1.10
C LYS A 121 -16.85 -4.61 -2.37
N LYS A 122 -17.77 -5.58 -2.29
CA LYS A 122 -18.70 -5.95 -3.36
C LYS A 122 -19.97 -5.10 -3.21
N GLY A 123 -20.43 -4.53 -4.32
CA GLY A 123 -21.71 -3.81 -4.41
C GLY A 123 -22.72 -4.59 -5.26
N GLU A 124 -23.79 -3.93 -5.65
CA GLU A 124 -24.84 -4.53 -6.49
C GLU A 124 -24.31 -4.88 -7.89
N GLY A 125 -24.62 -6.10 -8.35
CA GLY A 125 -24.16 -6.64 -9.64
C GLY A 125 -22.65 -6.74 -9.69
N ASN A 126 -22.07 -6.23 -10.78
CA ASN A 126 -20.60 -6.26 -11.00
C ASN A 126 -19.86 -5.02 -10.43
N LYS A 127 -20.54 -4.17 -9.64
CA LYS A 127 -19.91 -3.01 -9.00
C LYS A 127 -19.03 -3.47 -7.84
N LYS A 128 -17.80 -2.98 -7.82
CA LYS A 128 -16.82 -3.27 -6.76
C LYS A 128 -16.07 -2.00 -6.38
N SER A 129 -15.51 -1.98 -5.19
CA SER A 129 -14.54 -0.95 -4.80
C SER A 129 -13.34 -1.58 -4.10
N VAL A 130 -12.16 -1.02 -4.39
CA VAL A 130 -10.93 -1.28 -3.65
C VAL A 130 -10.61 -0.05 -2.83
N ILE A 131 -10.34 -0.25 -1.54
CA ILE A 131 -9.89 0.78 -0.63
C ILE A 131 -8.48 0.43 -0.19
N ALA A 132 -7.54 1.34 -0.43
CA ALA A 132 -6.17 1.23 0.06
C ALA A 132 -5.96 2.29 1.16
N THR A 133 -5.57 1.84 2.34
CA THR A 133 -5.29 2.69 3.50
C THR A 133 -3.84 2.56 3.89
N THR A 134 -3.17 3.71 4.06
CA THR A 134 -1.79 3.79 4.53
C THR A 134 -1.76 4.43 5.91
N LEU A 135 -1.07 3.80 6.87
CA LEU A 135 -0.68 4.42 8.13
C LEU A 135 0.85 4.45 8.21
N VAL A 136 1.39 5.51 8.76
CA VAL A 136 2.84 5.65 8.96
C VAL A 136 3.13 6.17 10.36
N ASN A 137 4.03 5.50 11.07
CA ASN A 137 4.61 5.96 12.33
C ASN A 137 6.10 6.28 12.10
N PHE A 138 6.54 7.43 12.59
CA PHE A 138 7.93 7.86 12.47
C PHE A 138 8.74 7.37 13.67
N ASN A 139 9.67 6.45 13.42
CA ASN A 139 10.50 5.87 14.48
C ASN A 139 11.60 6.85 14.94
N ASN A 140 11.92 7.86 14.13
CA ASN A 140 12.92 8.89 14.43
C ASN A 140 12.75 10.12 13.53
N LEU A 141 13.55 11.15 13.80
CA LEU A 141 13.52 12.41 13.05
C LEU A 141 13.84 12.22 11.55
N LEU A 142 14.72 11.29 11.20
CA LEU A 142 15.05 11.00 9.80
C LEU A 142 13.83 10.44 9.06
N GLY A 143 13.05 9.58 9.69
CA GLY A 143 11.80 9.06 9.13
C GLY A 143 10.79 10.17 8.85
N ARG A 144 10.69 11.15 9.78
CA ARG A 144 9.83 12.33 9.60
C ARG A 144 10.28 13.20 8.43
N CYS A 145 11.57 13.55 8.36
CA CYS A 145 12.14 14.34 7.26
C CYS A 145 11.96 13.62 5.90
N TYR A 146 12.26 12.32 5.87
CA TYR A 146 12.08 11.49 4.69
C TYR A 146 10.64 11.47 4.20
N PHE A 147 9.69 11.23 5.09
CA PHE A 147 8.28 11.18 4.73
C PHE A 147 7.75 12.55 4.27
N PHE A 148 8.21 13.65 4.86
CA PHE A 148 7.86 14.99 4.44
C PHE A 148 8.22 15.26 2.97
N VAL A 149 9.37 14.77 2.51
CA VAL A 149 9.81 14.87 1.12
C VAL A 149 8.95 14.01 0.19
N ILE A 150 8.55 12.81 0.65
CA ILE A 150 7.77 11.86 -0.18
C ILE A 150 6.27 12.20 -0.20
N TYR A 151 5.75 12.80 0.84
CA TYR A 151 4.32 13.03 1.04
C TYR A 151 3.57 13.58 -0.19
N PRO A 152 4.02 14.65 -0.90
CA PRO A 152 3.31 15.18 -2.06
C PRO A 152 3.25 14.15 -3.21
N PHE A 153 4.29 13.33 -3.35
CA PHE A 153 4.34 12.27 -4.35
C PHE A 153 3.51 11.07 -3.94
N HIS A 154 3.47 10.72 -2.66
CA HIS A 154 2.73 9.58 -2.13
C HIS A 154 1.24 9.66 -2.47
N THR A 155 0.59 10.77 -2.15
CA THR A 155 -0.86 10.94 -2.39
C THR A 155 -1.22 10.89 -3.87
N PHE A 156 -0.36 11.43 -4.74
CA PHE A 156 -0.53 11.32 -6.19
C PHE A 156 -0.32 9.88 -6.66
N LEU A 157 0.77 9.27 -6.19
CA LEU A 157 1.18 7.92 -6.56
C LEU A 157 0.10 6.88 -6.23
N VAL A 158 -0.41 6.87 -4.99
CA VAL A 158 -1.44 5.90 -4.55
C VAL A 158 -2.67 5.98 -5.45
N ARG A 159 -3.13 7.17 -5.81
CA ARG A 159 -4.29 7.35 -6.70
C ARG A 159 -4.07 6.79 -8.09
N VAL A 160 -2.89 7.06 -8.67
CA VAL A 160 -2.55 6.60 -10.03
C VAL A 160 -2.32 5.10 -10.04
N LEU A 161 -1.55 4.62 -9.05
CA LEU A 161 -1.20 3.21 -8.94
C LEU A 161 -2.44 2.34 -8.73
N LEU A 162 -3.33 2.72 -7.80
CA LEU A 162 -4.57 1.98 -7.55
C LEU A 162 -5.43 1.87 -8.81
N LYS A 163 -5.58 2.97 -9.56
CA LYS A 163 -6.26 2.94 -10.87
C LYS A 163 -5.59 2.00 -11.87
N TYR A 164 -4.27 2.07 -11.95
CA TYR A 164 -3.50 1.30 -12.92
C TYR A 164 -3.60 -0.20 -12.61
N ILE A 165 -3.43 -0.57 -11.34
CA ILE A 165 -3.55 -1.95 -10.87
C ILE A 165 -4.94 -2.50 -11.21
N ILE A 166 -6.00 -1.80 -10.81
CA ILE A 166 -7.37 -2.28 -11.03
C ILE A 166 -7.70 -2.45 -12.52
N LYS A 167 -7.11 -1.65 -13.41
CA LYS A 167 -7.24 -1.83 -14.86
C LYS A 167 -6.55 -3.11 -15.38
N ARG A 168 -5.55 -3.61 -14.67
CA ARG A 168 -4.73 -4.75 -15.10
C ARG A 168 -5.20 -6.07 -14.55
N ILE A 169 -5.64 -6.09 -13.29
CA ILE A 169 -6.02 -7.32 -12.60
C ILE A 169 -7.52 -7.48 -12.35
N GLY A 170 -8.27 -6.36 -12.35
CA GLY A 170 -9.71 -6.28 -12.04
C GLY A 170 -10.67 -6.43 -13.22
#